data_c2b1df0be77ed98d5104849bad8f39b2
#
_entry.id   c2b1df0be77ed98d5104849bad8f39b2
#
_cell.length_a   1.000
_cell.length_b   1.000
_cell.length_c   1.000
_cell.angle_alpha   90.00
_cell.angle_beta   90.00
_cell.angle_gamma   90.00
#
_symmetry.space_group_name_H-M   'P 1'
#
loop_
_entity.id
_entity.type
_entity.pdbx_description
1 polymer ?
#
loop_
_entity_poly.entity_id
_entity_poly.type
_entity_poly.pdbx_seq_one_letter_code
_entity_poly.pdbx_strand_id
1 'polypeptide(L)'
;MVSDSVRFVRLALEACGANVRVGTNQLDAKAINLFFDRFYEDQNLPHQMKVAGIRYGLVCTEVLSADGIWNYGAEGGDQGEFAAFELAARNADFIWCLLEESVPACTAMNPNSAYLPFGYLPEMETLVPKPAAARDIDLLMCGFPSPRRDAIMAAFAADGRAVCYPGIPVPSHLRDALMERTRINLSLQKTEAHEIISVTRICHSVINRIPVLLETTDAEAEFAKLCLTTAPGEATRAAARYLDGTDLEAWAETRYQEFADTMPMPPIMARVLAATVDTGY
;
A
#
# COMPACT_ATOMS: atom_id res chain seq x y z
N MET A 1 4.05 -3.47 -6.35
CA MET A 1 3.04 -2.76 -5.51
C MET A 1 1.64 -2.87 -6.10
N VAL A 2 1.37 -2.50 -7.35
CA VAL A 2 0.01 -2.64 -7.93
C VAL A 2 -0.51 -4.09 -7.86
N SER A 3 0.34 -5.10 -8.11
CA SER A 3 -0.04 -6.52 -8.00
C SER A 3 -0.53 -6.91 -6.60
N ASP A 4 0.06 -6.36 -5.55
CA ASP A 4 -0.36 -6.64 -4.16
C ASP A 4 -1.72 -5.98 -3.86
N SER A 5 -1.93 -4.76 -4.35
CA SER A 5 -3.22 -4.07 -4.22
C SER A 5 -4.33 -4.77 -5.01
N VAL A 6 -4.04 -5.26 -6.23
CA VAL A 6 -4.98 -6.07 -7.02
C VAL A 6 -5.35 -7.35 -6.28
N ARG A 7 -4.34 -8.06 -5.74
CA ARG A 7 -4.57 -9.28 -4.96
C ARG A 7 -5.41 -8.99 -3.73
N PHE A 8 -5.08 -7.94 -2.98
CA PHE A 8 -5.81 -7.52 -1.79
C PHE A 8 -7.29 -7.24 -2.10
N VAL A 9 -7.58 -6.38 -3.08
CA VAL A 9 -8.97 -6.03 -3.43
C VAL A 9 -9.73 -7.24 -3.94
N ARG A 10 -9.09 -8.11 -4.74
CA ARG A 10 -9.71 -9.36 -5.18
C ARG A 10 -10.13 -10.24 -4.01
N LEU A 11 -9.21 -10.52 -3.09
CA LEU A 11 -9.48 -11.37 -1.93
C LEU A 11 -10.53 -10.75 -1.00
N ALA A 12 -10.50 -9.42 -0.83
CA ALA A 12 -11.49 -8.70 -0.03
C ALA A 12 -12.91 -8.83 -0.61
N LEU A 13 -13.04 -8.73 -1.93
CA LEU A 13 -14.31 -8.92 -2.63
C LEU A 13 -14.78 -10.37 -2.56
N GLU A 14 -13.88 -11.34 -2.79
CA GLU A 14 -14.19 -12.77 -2.69
C GLU A 14 -14.65 -13.15 -1.27
N ALA A 15 -14.05 -12.58 -0.23
CA ALA A 15 -14.47 -12.76 1.15
C ALA A 15 -15.89 -12.21 1.44
N CYS A 16 -16.38 -11.29 0.61
CA CYS A 16 -17.77 -10.79 0.64
C CYS A 16 -18.70 -11.56 -0.33
N GLY A 17 -18.24 -12.66 -0.93
CA GLY A 17 -19.04 -13.51 -1.81
C GLY A 17 -19.08 -13.06 -3.27
N ALA A 18 -18.29 -12.07 -3.67
CA ALA A 18 -18.21 -11.65 -5.07
C ALA A 18 -17.44 -12.69 -5.93
N ASN A 19 -17.89 -12.86 -7.17
CA ASN A 19 -17.16 -13.64 -8.17
C ASN A 19 -16.20 -12.70 -8.92
N VAL A 20 -14.92 -12.80 -8.64
CA VAL A 20 -13.90 -11.89 -9.16
C VAL A 20 -13.02 -12.57 -10.21
N ARG A 21 -12.83 -11.89 -11.34
CA ARG A 21 -11.86 -12.28 -12.36
C ARG A 21 -10.81 -11.18 -12.51
N VAL A 22 -9.56 -11.55 -12.59
CA VAL A 22 -8.44 -10.64 -12.86
C VAL A 22 -8.00 -10.84 -14.30
N GLY A 23 -7.91 -9.79 -15.06
CA GLY A 23 -7.47 -9.80 -16.45
C GLY A 23 -6.67 -8.55 -16.79
N THR A 24 -5.98 -8.59 -17.92
CA THR A 24 -5.25 -7.45 -18.50
C THR A 24 -5.93 -7.08 -19.81
N ASN A 25 -6.26 -5.80 -19.98
CA ASN A 25 -6.91 -5.27 -21.19
C ASN A 25 -8.20 -6.01 -21.59
N GLN A 26 -9.01 -6.38 -20.59
CA GLN A 26 -10.27 -7.07 -20.81
C GLN A 26 -11.39 -6.31 -20.10
N LEU A 27 -12.51 -6.11 -20.78
CA LEU A 27 -13.73 -5.55 -20.24
C LEU A 27 -14.84 -6.62 -20.24
N ASP A 28 -15.64 -6.63 -19.17
CA ASP A 28 -16.85 -7.41 -19.11
C ASP A 28 -18.06 -6.46 -19.03
N ALA A 29 -18.85 -6.42 -20.11
CA ALA A 29 -20.04 -5.56 -20.16
C ALA A 29 -21.18 -5.99 -19.20
N LYS A 30 -21.07 -7.17 -18.59
CA LYS A 30 -22.06 -7.71 -17.65
C LYS A 30 -21.61 -7.62 -16.19
N ALA A 31 -20.40 -7.10 -15.94
CA ALA A 31 -19.83 -6.97 -14.62
C ALA A 31 -19.43 -5.52 -14.33
N ILE A 32 -19.16 -5.22 -13.07
CA ILE A 32 -18.49 -3.98 -12.71
C ILE A 32 -16.98 -4.21 -12.90
N ASN A 33 -16.37 -3.39 -13.75
CA ASN A 33 -14.94 -3.44 -14.02
C ASN A 33 -14.20 -2.57 -13.01
N LEU A 34 -13.16 -3.09 -12.37
CA LEU A 34 -12.32 -2.31 -11.46
C LEU A 34 -10.98 -2.02 -12.12
N PHE A 35 -10.63 -0.75 -12.20
CA PHE A 35 -9.35 -0.29 -12.69
C PHE A 35 -8.52 0.29 -11.57
N PHE A 36 -7.22 0.00 -11.60
CA PHE A 36 -6.28 0.54 -10.64
C PHE A 36 -5.62 1.78 -11.22
N ASP A 37 -5.76 2.89 -10.52
CA ASP A 37 -5.27 4.22 -10.82
C ASP A 37 -5.87 4.83 -12.08
N ARG A 38 -5.43 4.50 -13.27
CA ARG A 38 -5.78 5.25 -14.48
C ARG A 38 -5.77 4.41 -15.76
N PHE A 39 -6.37 4.99 -16.80
CA PHE A 39 -6.29 4.49 -18.16
C PHE A 39 -5.10 5.14 -18.88
N TYR A 40 -4.02 4.40 -19.09
CA TYR A 40 -2.79 4.94 -19.67
C TYR A 40 -2.84 5.17 -21.17
N GLU A 41 -3.53 4.30 -21.92
CA GLU A 41 -3.36 4.21 -23.36
C GLU A 41 -4.50 4.84 -24.15
N ASP A 42 -5.69 5.01 -23.56
CA ASP A 42 -6.84 5.58 -24.24
C ASP A 42 -7.65 6.52 -23.31
N GLN A 43 -7.39 7.80 -23.41
CA GLN A 43 -8.12 8.83 -22.65
C GLN A 43 -9.59 8.93 -23.05
N ASN A 44 -10.01 8.35 -24.18
CA ASN A 44 -11.41 8.32 -24.58
C ASN A 44 -12.17 7.13 -23.97
N LEU A 45 -11.47 6.11 -23.49
CA LEU A 45 -12.08 4.88 -22.99
C LEU A 45 -13.11 5.12 -21.87
N PRO A 46 -12.87 5.99 -20.86
CA PRO A 46 -13.87 6.26 -19.83
C PRO A 46 -15.20 6.78 -20.40
N HIS A 47 -15.14 7.68 -21.36
CA HIS A 47 -16.33 8.20 -22.04
C HIS A 47 -17.02 7.13 -22.89
N GLN A 48 -16.27 6.35 -23.64
CA GLN A 48 -16.80 5.26 -24.47
C GLN A 48 -17.50 4.20 -23.61
N MET A 49 -16.94 3.83 -22.46
CA MET A 49 -17.55 2.89 -21.53
C MET A 49 -18.87 3.42 -21.00
N LYS A 50 -18.89 4.70 -20.59
CA LYS A 50 -20.13 5.35 -20.14
C LYS A 50 -21.21 5.35 -21.20
N VAL A 51 -20.88 5.70 -22.44
CA VAL A 51 -21.83 5.67 -23.58
C VAL A 51 -22.32 4.24 -23.88
N ALA A 52 -21.44 3.25 -23.73
CA ALA A 52 -21.78 1.83 -23.93
C ALA A 52 -22.52 1.20 -22.74
N GLY A 53 -22.76 1.94 -21.64
CA GLY A 53 -23.37 1.41 -20.42
C GLY A 53 -22.51 0.41 -19.67
N ILE A 54 -21.20 0.41 -19.90
CA ILE A 54 -20.24 -0.45 -19.19
C ILE A 54 -19.90 0.19 -17.86
N ARG A 55 -20.24 -0.49 -16.77
CA ARG A 55 -19.99 -0.01 -15.41
C ARG A 55 -18.55 -0.21 -15.01
N TYR A 56 -17.97 0.79 -14.32
CA TYR A 56 -16.66 0.64 -13.74
C TYR A 56 -16.44 1.50 -12.49
N GLY A 57 -15.58 1.00 -11.62
CA GLY A 57 -15.02 1.73 -10.48
C GLY A 57 -13.51 1.91 -10.61
N LEU A 58 -12.98 2.88 -9.89
CA LEU A 58 -11.53 3.09 -9.76
C LEU A 58 -11.04 2.69 -8.37
N VAL A 59 -9.86 2.12 -8.33
CA VAL A 59 -9.07 1.95 -7.09
C VAL A 59 -7.88 2.88 -7.17
N CYS A 60 -7.90 3.93 -6.36
CA CYS A 60 -6.81 4.90 -6.25
C CYS A 60 -5.76 4.36 -5.30
N THR A 61 -4.55 4.08 -5.80
CA THR A 61 -3.42 3.56 -5.01
C THR A 61 -2.37 4.61 -4.70
N GLU A 62 -2.49 5.78 -5.32
CA GLU A 62 -1.54 6.89 -5.20
C GLU A 62 -2.06 7.97 -4.26
N VAL A 63 -1.15 8.77 -3.72
CA VAL A 63 -1.54 9.93 -2.93
C VAL A 63 -1.86 11.08 -3.86
N LEU A 64 -3.06 11.63 -3.69
CA LEU A 64 -3.51 12.83 -4.36
C LEU A 64 -3.58 13.97 -3.34
N SER A 65 -2.89 15.07 -3.63
CA SER A 65 -3.09 16.29 -2.86
C SER A 65 -4.34 17.05 -3.32
N ALA A 66 -4.86 17.92 -2.46
CA ALA A 66 -5.95 18.84 -2.81
C ALA A 66 -5.60 19.75 -3.99
N ASP A 67 -4.30 19.99 -4.24
CA ASP A 67 -3.79 20.81 -5.33
C ASP A 67 -3.65 20.02 -6.65
N GLY A 68 -4.13 18.78 -6.70
CA GLY A 68 -4.09 17.95 -7.90
C GLY A 68 -2.71 17.39 -8.22
N ILE A 69 -1.85 17.24 -7.21
CA ILE A 69 -0.54 16.60 -7.39
C ILE A 69 -0.70 15.09 -7.26
N TRP A 70 -0.33 14.41 -8.32
CA TRP A 70 -0.28 12.96 -8.38
C TRP A 70 1.11 12.47 -7.97
N ASN A 71 1.15 11.48 -7.09
CA ASN A 71 2.36 10.79 -6.68
C ASN A 71 3.46 11.68 -6.10
N TYR A 72 3.54 11.70 -4.82
CA TYR A 72 4.57 12.41 -4.09
C TYR A 72 5.97 11.99 -4.45
N GLY A 73 6.73 12.85 -4.96
CA GLY A 73 8.14 12.65 -5.10
C GLY A 73 8.68 12.89 -6.47
N ALA A 74 7.86 13.25 -7.42
CA ALA A 74 8.34 14.05 -8.51
C ALA A 74 8.31 15.52 -8.06
N GLU A 75 9.42 16.21 -8.09
CA GLU A 75 9.42 17.67 -8.00
C GLU A 75 8.49 18.20 -9.10
N GLY A 76 7.34 18.79 -8.71
CA GLY A 76 6.36 19.33 -9.62
C GLY A 76 5.18 18.42 -10.00
N GLY A 77 5.16 17.16 -9.54
CA GLY A 77 4.08 16.20 -9.84
C GLY A 77 3.96 15.86 -11.34
N ASP A 78 3.20 14.82 -11.68
CA ASP A 78 2.86 14.51 -13.07
C ASP A 78 1.44 15.00 -13.37
N GLN A 79 1.33 16.22 -13.91
CA GLN A 79 0.04 16.81 -14.24
C GLN A 79 -0.70 16.05 -15.35
N GLY A 80 0.03 15.41 -16.28
CA GLY A 80 -0.58 14.60 -17.34
C GLY A 80 -1.21 13.34 -16.76
N GLU A 81 -0.56 12.72 -15.80
CA GLU A 81 -1.10 11.58 -15.09
C GLU A 81 -2.32 11.95 -14.25
N PHE A 82 -2.29 13.09 -13.57
CA PHE A 82 -3.43 13.59 -12.83
C PHE A 82 -4.64 13.85 -13.74
N ALA A 83 -4.44 14.50 -14.88
CA ALA A 83 -5.53 14.78 -15.83
C ALA A 83 -6.19 13.50 -16.38
N ALA A 84 -5.39 12.46 -16.65
CA ALA A 84 -5.90 11.16 -17.08
C ALA A 84 -6.70 10.48 -15.96
N PHE A 85 -6.23 10.54 -14.72
CA PHE A 85 -6.97 10.04 -13.58
C PHE A 85 -8.26 10.83 -13.36
N GLU A 86 -8.23 12.16 -13.38
CA GLU A 86 -9.41 13.02 -13.20
C GLU A 86 -10.50 12.70 -14.21
N LEU A 87 -10.12 12.52 -15.49
CA LEU A 87 -11.07 12.14 -16.53
C LEU A 87 -11.73 10.79 -16.24
N ALA A 88 -10.95 9.80 -15.83
CA ALA A 88 -11.47 8.49 -15.44
C ALA A 88 -12.37 8.59 -14.20
N ALA A 89 -11.94 9.34 -13.18
CA ALA A 89 -12.63 9.52 -11.90
C ALA A 89 -14.02 10.14 -12.07
N ARG A 90 -14.14 11.20 -12.90
CA ARG A 90 -15.41 11.89 -13.18
C ARG A 90 -16.42 11.02 -13.92
N ASN A 91 -15.99 9.97 -14.59
CA ASN A 91 -16.84 9.06 -15.34
C ASN A 91 -17.06 7.69 -14.64
N ALA A 92 -16.36 7.42 -13.57
CA ALA A 92 -16.51 6.18 -12.78
C ALA A 92 -17.81 6.16 -11.98
N ASP A 93 -18.35 4.95 -11.74
CA ASP A 93 -19.50 4.77 -10.86
C ASP A 93 -19.14 5.06 -9.40
N PHE A 94 -17.88 4.74 -9.01
CA PHE A 94 -17.34 5.00 -7.69
C PHE A 94 -15.82 5.02 -7.69
N ILE A 95 -15.21 5.52 -6.60
CA ILE A 95 -13.76 5.48 -6.37
C ILE A 95 -13.49 4.90 -4.98
N TRP A 96 -12.58 3.91 -4.89
CA TRP A 96 -12.02 3.42 -3.65
C TRP A 96 -10.60 3.92 -3.47
N CYS A 97 -10.36 4.68 -2.42
CA CYS A 97 -9.05 5.20 -2.08
C CYS A 97 -8.37 4.26 -1.09
N LEU A 98 -7.20 3.71 -1.43
CA LEU A 98 -6.41 2.88 -0.50
C LEU A 98 -5.63 3.73 0.51
N LEU A 99 -5.58 5.05 0.30
CA LEU A 99 -4.94 6.03 1.16
C LEU A 99 -5.98 7.08 1.57
N GLU A 100 -6.11 7.29 2.86
CA GLU A 100 -7.13 8.19 3.41
C GLU A 100 -6.93 9.63 2.94
N GLU A 101 -5.67 10.05 2.81
CA GLU A 101 -5.27 11.39 2.36
C GLU A 101 -5.78 11.72 0.95
N SER A 102 -6.05 10.71 0.13
CA SER A 102 -6.57 10.90 -1.23
C SER A 102 -8.09 11.07 -1.31
N VAL A 103 -8.81 10.76 -0.23
CA VAL A 103 -10.29 10.79 -0.21
C VAL A 103 -10.84 12.19 -0.53
N PRO A 104 -10.34 13.30 0.04
CA PRO A 104 -10.87 14.62 -0.28
C PRO A 104 -10.74 14.98 -1.76
N ALA A 105 -9.58 14.69 -2.37
CA ALA A 105 -9.35 14.95 -3.79
C ALA A 105 -10.24 14.07 -4.68
N CYS A 106 -10.37 12.77 -4.36
CA CYS A 106 -11.25 11.86 -5.08
C CYS A 106 -12.73 12.28 -4.96
N THR A 107 -13.18 12.68 -3.77
CA THR A 107 -14.57 13.13 -3.53
C THR A 107 -14.90 14.41 -4.32
N ALA A 108 -13.94 15.31 -4.49
CA ALA A 108 -14.12 16.51 -5.32
C ALA A 108 -14.33 16.18 -6.81
N MET A 109 -13.79 15.05 -7.28
CA MET A 109 -13.97 14.56 -8.67
C MET A 109 -15.22 13.68 -8.81
N ASN A 110 -15.47 12.82 -7.85
CA ASN A 110 -16.59 11.90 -7.82
C ASN A 110 -17.12 11.79 -6.37
N PRO A 111 -18.32 12.30 -6.06
CA PRO A 111 -18.87 12.26 -4.70
C PRO A 111 -19.10 10.83 -4.19
N ASN A 112 -19.17 9.83 -5.07
CA ASN A 112 -19.25 8.41 -4.72
C ASN A 112 -17.84 7.82 -4.49
N SER A 113 -17.06 8.45 -3.61
CA SER A 113 -15.73 8.02 -3.22
C SER A 113 -15.71 7.54 -1.77
N ALA A 114 -14.94 6.50 -1.49
CA ALA A 114 -14.78 5.97 -0.14
C ALA A 114 -13.34 5.57 0.16
N TYR A 115 -12.94 5.69 1.43
CA TYR A 115 -11.73 5.08 1.94
C TYR A 115 -11.90 3.57 2.04
N LEU A 116 -10.98 2.83 1.44
CA LEU A 116 -10.86 1.37 1.55
C LEU A 116 -9.56 1.05 2.29
N PRO A 117 -9.55 1.05 3.63
CA PRO A 117 -8.36 0.69 4.39
C PRO A 117 -7.97 -0.76 4.15
N PHE A 118 -6.67 -1.03 4.24
CA PHE A 118 -6.19 -2.39 4.29
C PHE A 118 -6.65 -3.06 5.58
N GLY A 119 -7.19 -4.28 5.45
CA GLY A 119 -7.56 -5.12 6.56
C GLY A 119 -6.90 -6.50 6.48
N TYR A 120 -7.03 -7.25 7.55
CA TYR A 120 -6.50 -8.60 7.65
C TYR A 120 -7.31 -9.58 6.80
N LEU A 121 -6.56 -10.37 6.01
CA LEU A 121 -7.05 -11.51 5.24
C LEU A 121 -6.05 -12.66 5.38
N PRO A 122 -6.44 -13.83 5.89
CA PRO A 122 -5.53 -14.96 6.07
C PRO A 122 -4.89 -15.42 4.75
N GLU A 123 -5.57 -15.25 3.61
CA GLU A 123 -5.05 -15.58 2.28
C GLU A 123 -3.89 -14.68 1.83
N MET A 124 -3.62 -13.60 2.57
CA MET A 124 -2.45 -12.74 2.38
C MET A 124 -1.21 -13.21 3.16
N GLU A 125 -1.33 -14.21 4.03
CA GLU A 125 -0.21 -14.90 4.68
C GLU A 125 0.50 -15.78 3.66
N THR A 126 1.52 -15.26 3.00
CA THR A 126 2.19 -15.94 1.89
C THR A 126 3.67 -16.23 2.12
N LEU A 127 4.24 -15.62 3.16
CA LEU A 127 5.66 -15.75 3.48
C LEU A 127 5.84 -16.72 4.65
N VAL A 128 6.98 -17.41 4.64
CA VAL A 128 7.44 -18.22 5.74
C VAL A 128 8.75 -17.65 6.26
N PRO A 129 8.70 -16.66 7.18
CA PRO A 129 9.90 -16.04 7.71
C PRO A 129 10.84 -17.09 8.30
N LYS A 130 12.12 -17.00 8.01
CA LYS A 130 13.13 -17.87 8.61
C LYS A 130 13.19 -17.65 10.13
N PRO A 131 13.56 -18.65 10.91
CA PRO A 131 13.86 -18.47 12.33
C PRO A 131 14.88 -17.34 12.54
N ALA A 132 14.76 -16.57 13.62
CA ALA A 132 15.58 -15.38 13.89
C ALA A 132 17.09 -15.62 13.68
N ALA A 133 17.61 -16.76 14.14
CA ALA A 133 19.03 -17.12 14.00
C ALA A 133 19.48 -17.39 12.54
N ALA A 134 18.53 -17.61 11.62
CA ALA A 134 18.81 -17.86 10.21
C ALA A 134 18.52 -16.65 9.31
N ARG A 135 18.11 -15.52 9.89
CA ARG A 135 17.88 -14.27 9.16
C ARG A 135 19.21 -13.52 9.02
N ASP A 136 19.68 -13.41 7.80
CA ASP A 136 20.97 -12.82 7.44
C ASP A 136 20.88 -11.37 6.92
N ILE A 137 19.68 -10.79 6.89
CA ILE A 137 19.43 -9.39 6.56
C ILE A 137 18.89 -8.69 7.81
N ASP A 138 19.64 -7.76 8.38
CA ASP A 138 19.16 -6.97 9.52
C ASP A 138 18.07 -6.00 9.07
N LEU A 139 18.31 -5.28 7.97
CA LEU A 139 17.47 -4.20 7.47
C LEU A 139 17.23 -4.34 5.96
N LEU A 140 15.96 -4.41 5.58
CA LEU A 140 15.54 -4.47 4.16
C LEU A 140 14.79 -3.20 3.78
N MET A 141 15.16 -2.58 2.68
CA MET A 141 14.40 -1.50 2.05
C MET A 141 14.07 -1.86 0.60
N CYS A 142 12.83 -2.21 0.31
CA CYS A 142 12.33 -2.36 -1.05
C CYS A 142 11.51 -1.12 -1.42
N GLY A 143 12.04 -0.26 -2.29
CA GLY A 143 11.37 0.96 -2.72
C GLY A 143 12.23 1.76 -3.68
N PHE A 144 11.65 2.79 -4.29
CA PHE A 144 12.40 3.67 -5.18
C PHE A 144 13.53 4.38 -4.43
N PRO A 145 14.72 4.48 -5.03
CA PRO A 145 15.83 5.19 -4.42
C PRO A 145 15.56 6.69 -4.32
N SER A 146 16.23 7.31 -3.37
CA SER A 146 16.35 8.77 -3.27
C SER A 146 17.64 9.11 -2.52
N PRO A 147 18.21 10.29 -2.73
CA PRO A 147 19.44 10.71 -2.02
C PRO A 147 19.31 10.56 -0.50
N ARG A 148 18.12 10.85 0.05
CA ARG A 148 17.84 10.71 1.47
C ARG A 148 17.88 9.25 1.92
N ARG A 149 17.21 8.34 1.21
CA ARG A 149 17.22 6.91 1.51
C ARG A 149 18.62 6.32 1.36
N ASP A 150 19.34 6.69 0.31
CA ASP A 150 20.69 6.24 0.05
C ASP A 150 21.63 6.61 1.22
N ALA A 151 21.52 7.85 1.74
CA ALA A 151 22.28 8.31 2.88
C ALA A 151 21.96 7.52 4.16
N ILE A 152 20.68 7.26 4.44
CA ILE A 152 20.26 6.47 5.61
C ILE A 152 20.75 5.02 5.49
N MET A 153 20.63 4.40 4.31
CA MET A 153 21.07 3.02 4.10
C MET A 153 22.60 2.90 4.22
N ALA A 154 23.34 3.90 3.74
CA ALA A 154 24.79 3.97 3.92
C ALA A 154 25.17 4.12 5.42
N ALA A 155 24.43 4.90 6.19
CA ALA A 155 24.64 5.05 7.62
C ALA A 155 24.41 3.72 8.38
N PHE A 156 23.37 2.96 8.05
CA PHE A 156 23.15 1.63 8.61
C PHE A 156 24.31 0.68 8.31
N ALA A 157 24.80 0.66 7.07
CA ALA A 157 25.94 -0.17 6.69
C ALA A 157 27.23 0.23 7.42
N ALA A 158 27.46 1.54 7.61
CA ALA A 158 28.60 2.05 8.37
C ALA A 158 28.53 1.68 9.86
N ASP A 159 27.32 1.50 10.41
CA ASP A 159 27.06 0.98 11.78
C ASP A 159 27.22 -0.56 11.87
N GLY A 160 27.67 -1.22 10.81
CA GLY A 160 27.94 -2.65 10.76
C GLY A 160 26.72 -3.55 10.59
N ARG A 161 25.57 -3.00 10.19
CA ARG A 161 24.34 -3.78 9.96
C ARG A 161 24.36 -4.44 8.59
N ALA A 162 23.79 -5.66 8.52
CA ALA A 162 23.56 -6.36 7.26
C ALA A 162 22.36 -5.73 6.53
N VAL A 163 22.66 -4.88 5.54
CA VAL A 163 21.65 -4.08 4.82
C VAL A 163 21.39 -4.67 3.45
N CYS A 164 20.12 -4.80 3.10
CA CYS A 164 19.70 -5.11 1.73
C CYS A 164 18.84 -3.96 1.17
N TYR A 165 19.38 -3.28 0.17
CA TYR A 165 18.74 -2.18 -0.54
C TYR A 165 19.00 -2.30 -2.03
N PRO A 166 18.12 -2.97 -2.79
CA PRO A 166 18.34 -3.21 -4.22
C PRO A 166 18.46 -1.93 -5.06
N GLY A 167 17.89 -0.80 -4.61
CA GLY A 167 17.93 0.48 -5.33
C GLY A 167 17.13 0.51 -6.62
N ILE A 168 16.38 -0.54 -6.90
CA ILE A 168 15.48 -0.70 -8.06
C ILE A 168 14.18 -1.38 -7.60
N PRO A 169 13.09 -1.23 -8.34
CA PRO A 169 11.89 -2.05 -8.13
C PRO A 169 12.23 -3.53 -8.34
N VAL A 170 11.96 -4.36 -7.35
CA VAL A 170 12.16 -5.80 -7.44
C VAL A 170 10.83 -6.51 -7.68
N PRO A 171 10.79 -7.59 -8.47
CA PRO A 171 9.59 -8.43 -8.62
C PRO A 171 9.12 -8.95 -7.26
N SER A 172 7.80 -9.14 -7.10
CA SER A 172 7.20 -9.55 -5.83
C SER A 172 7.84 -10.81 -5.24
N HIS A 173 8.08 -11.84 -6.06
CA HIS A 173 8.70 -13.09 -5.59
C HIS A 173 10.13 -12.90 -5.04
N LEU A 174 10.92 -11.98 -5.62
CA LEU A 174 12.25 -11.67 -5.11
C LEU A 174 12.17 -10.85 -3.84
N ARG A 175 11.30 -9.85 -3.79
CA ARG A 175 11.02 -9.08 -2.57
C ARG A 175 10.63 -10.03 -1.42
N ASP A 176 9.72 -10.94 -1.69
CA ASP A 176 9.19 -11.87 -0.71
C ASP A 176 10.30 -12.81 -0.18
N ALA A 177 11.15 -13.33 -1.05
CA ALA A 177 12.32 -14.12 -0.65
C ALA A 177 13.34 -13.33 0.19
N LEU A 178 13.49 -12.02 -0.05
CA LEU A 178 14.31 -11.14 0.80
C LEU A 178 13.64 -10.91 2.16
N MET A 179 12.32 -10.70 2.17
CA MET A 179 11.55 -10.47 3.39
C MET A 179 11.60 -11.66 4.34
N GLU A 180 11.55 -12.90 3.85
CA GLU A 180 11.68 -14.11 4.69
C GLU A 180 13.03 -14.21 5.44
N ARG A 181 14.06 -13.52 4.93
CA ARG A 181 15.42 -13.47 5.50
C ARG A 181 15.67 -12.25 6.37
N THR A 182 14.69 -11.35 6.47
CA THR A 182 14.86 -10.03 7.06
C THR A 182 14.43 -10.00 8.52
N ARG A 183 15.19 -9.30 9.37
CA ARG A 183 14.84 -9.03 10.75
C ARG A 183 13.86 -7.84 10.87
N ILE A 184 14.13 -6.74 10.14
CA ILE A 184 13.26 -5.56 10.10
C ILE A 184 13.12 -5.05 8.66
N ASN A 185 11.90 -4.92 8.16
CA ASN A 185 11.59 -4.22 6.91
C ASN A 185 11.46 -2.71 7.17
N LEU A 186 11.96 -1.88 6.26
CA LEU A 186 12.01 -0.43 6.44
C LEU A 186 10.90 0.27 5.67
N SER A 187 10.25 1.22 6.32
CA SER A 187 9.34 2.19 5.69
C SER A 187 9.85 3.60 5.97
N LEU A 188 10.82 4.04 5.15
CA LEU A 188 11.46 5.34 5.25
C LEU A 188 10.84 6.32 4.26
N GLN A 189 10.72 7.59 4.66
CA GLN A 189 10.23 8.65 3.80
C GLN A 189 11.16 8.85 2.59
N LYS A 190 10.57 9.13 1.43
CA LYS A 190 11.35 9.38 0.20
C LYS A 190 11.97 10.78 0.20
N THR A 191 11.21 11.74 0.73
CA THR A 191 11.60 13.16 0.85
C THR A 191 11.28 13.65 2.26
N GLU A 192 11.77 14.81 2.65
CA GLU A 192 11.40 15.48 3.91
C GLU A 192 10.09 16.26 3.80
N ALA A 193 9.66 16.55 2.58
CA ALA A 193 8.52 17.43 2.34
C ALA A 193 7.16 16.77 2.57
N HIS A 194 7.08 15.43 2.45
CA HIS A 194 5.81 14.72 2.54
C HIS A 194 5.96 13.44 3.32
N GLU A 195 5.22 13.35 4.40
CA GLU A 195 5.10 12.13 5.18
C GLU A 195 3.98 11.25 4.59
N ILE A 196 4.34 10.08 4.08
CA ILE A 196 3.39 9.11 3.57
C ILE A 196 3.66 7.78 4.23
N ILE A 197 2.65 7.25 4.88
CA ILE A 197 2.67 5.92 5.43
C ILE A 197 2.39 4.92 4.31
N SER A 198 3.37 4.08 3.98
CA SER A 198 3.22 3.02 2.97
C SER A 198 2.40 1.86 3.52
N VAL A 199 1.06 2.03 3.60
CA VAL A 199 0.13 1.08 4.21
C VAL A 199 0.25 -0.32 3.61
N THR A 200 0.35 -0.43 2.29
CA THR A 200 0.55 -1.72 1.60
C THR A 200 1.78 -2.47 2.11
N ARG A 201 2.91 -1.76 2.32
CA ARG A 201 4.14 -2.36 2.84
C ARG A 201 3.97 -2.81 4.28
N ILE A 202 3.35 -1.98 5.10
CA ILE A 202 3.10 -2.28 6.52
C ILE A 202 2.23 -3.52 6.62
N CYS A 203 1.06 -3.51 5.99
CA CYS A 203 0.12 -4.63 6.06
C CYS A 203 0.70 -5.92 5.51
N HIS A 204 1.42 -5.88 4.37
CA HIS A 204 2.09 -7.06 3.84
C HIS A 204 3.14 -7.63 4.80
N SER A 205 3.88 -6.77 5.49
CA SER A 205 4.86 -7.22 6.49
C SER A 205 4.20 -7.77 7.75
N VAL A 206 3.24 -7.04 8.32
CA VAL A 206 2.56 -7.42 9.57
C VAL A 206 1.80 -8.73 9.42
N ILE A 207 1.04 -8.91 8.32
CA ILE A 207 0.33 -10.18 8.03
C ILE A 207 1.31 -11.36 7.96
N ASN A 208 2.54 -11.12 7.51
CA ASN A 208 3.57 -12.15 7.39
C ASN A 208 4.56 -12.16 8.58
N ARG A 209 4.22 -11.55 9.70
CA ARG A 209 5.03 -11.50 10.95
C ARG A 209 6.45 -10.99 10.75
N ILE A 210 6.58 -9.95 9.94
CA ILE A 210 7.85 -9.28 9.70
C ILE A 210 7.78 -7.88 10.32
N PRO A 211 8.63 -7.57 11.31
CA PRO A 211 8.66 -6.24 11.91
C PRO A 211 8.92 -5.14 10.88
N VAL A 212 8.23 -4.02 11.00
CA VAL A 212 8.46 -2.82 10.18
C VAL A 212 9.00 -1.71 11.06
N LEU A 213 10.10 -1.09 10.65
CA LEU A 213 10.53 0.19 11.21
C LEU A 213 9.99 1.31 10.32
N LEU A 214 9.02 2.03 10.84
CA LEU A 214 8.36 3.15 10.18
C LEU A 214 8.95 4.48 10.66
N GLU A 215 9.38 5.28 9.72
CA GLU A 215 9.72 6.68 9.98
C GLU A 215 8.45 7.53 9.87
N THR A 216 8.07 8.15 11.01
CA THR A 216 6.83 8.95 11.11
C THR A 216 6.96 10.03 12.17
N THR A 217 6.20 11.12 12.01
CA THR A 217 5.98 12.14 13.04
C THR A 217 4.76 11.84 13.89
N ASP A 218 3.86 10.95 13.43
CA ASP A 218 2.66 10.52 14.14
C ASP A 218 2.70 9.00 14.44
N ALA A 219 3.22 8.64 15.60
CA ALA A 219 3.25 7.25 16.07
C ALA A 219 1.86 6.72 16.49
N GLU A 220 0.87 7.59 16.64
CA GLU A 220 -0.50 7.22 17.04
C GLU A 220 -1.41 6.96 15.83
N ALA A 221 -0.97 7.24 14.61
CA ALA A 221 -1.70 6.89 13.41
C ALA A 221 -2.01 5.38 13.36
N GLU A 222 -3.17 5.01 12.82
CA GLU A 222 -3.72 3.66 12.86
C GLU A 222 -2.70 2.58 12.46
N PHE A 223 -2.06 2.73 11.31
CA PHE A 223 -1.06 1.76 10.84
C PHE A 223 0.31 1.93 11.47
N ALA A 224 0.63 3.09 12.05
CA ALA A 224 1.88 3.30 12.77
C ALA A 224 1.95 2.48 14.06
N LYS A 225 0.82 2.24 14.72
CA LYS A 225 0.72 1.38 15.92
C LYS A 225 1.12 -0.07 15.67
N LEU A 226 1.04 -0.51 14.43
CA LEU A 226 1.49 -1.84 14.02
C LEU A 226 3.00 -1.90 13.73
N CYS A 227 3.73 -0.80 13.89
CA CYS A 227 5.13 -0.65 13.53
C CYS A 227 6.02 -0.34 14.73
N LEU A 228 7.28 -0.70 14.61
CA LEU A 228 8.36 -0.04 15.34
C LEU A 228 8.49 1.36 14.75
N THR A 229 8.47 2.41 15.56
CA THR A 229 8.47 3.78 15.03
C THR A 229 9.77 4.51 15.32
N THR A 230 10.10 5.47 14.46
CA THR A 230 11.21 6.39 14.63
C THR A 230 10.86 7.76 14.08
N ALA A 231 11.33 8.82 14.73
CA ALA A 231 11.23 10.17 14.19
C ALA A 231 12.18 10.34 12.97
N PRO A 232 11.90 11.28 12.06
CA PRO A 232 12.80 11.65 10.99
C PRO A 232 14.20 11.99 11.52
N GLY A 233 15.23 11.44 10.88
CA GLY A 233 16.63 11.61 11.28
C GLY A 233 17.14 10.68 12.38
N GLU A 234 16.28 9.89 13.02
CA GLU A 234 16.62 9.02 14.14
C GLU A 234 16.73 7.53 13.76
N ALA A 235 16.54 7.19 12.49
CA ALA A 235 16.38 5.83 12.02
C ALA A 235 17.54 4.89 12.42
N THR A 236 18.80 5.34 12.35
CA THR A 236 19.98 4.53 12.69
C THR A 236 19.96 4.13 14.17
N ARG A 237 19.72 5.10 15.06
CA ARG A 237 19.65 4.86 16.51
C ARG A 237 18.46 3.95 16.87
N ALA A 238 17.32 4.18 16.25
CA ALA A 238 16.12 3.36 16.47
C ALA A 238 16.35 1.91 16.01
N ALA A 239 16.94 1.69 14.83
CA ALA A 239 17.24 0.37 14.32
C ALA A 239 18.16 -0.40 15.25
N ALA A 240 19.25 0.22 15.73
CA ALA A 240 20.18 -0.39 16.69
C ALA A 240 19.43 -0.83 17.97
N ARG A 241 18.63 0.07 18.54
CA ARG A 241 17.83 -0.23 19.75
C ARG A 241 16.90 -1.43 19.56
N TYR A 242 16.20 -1.50 18.43
CA TYR A 242 15.23 -2.57 18.18
C TYR A 242 15.93 -3.90 17.84
N LEU A 243 16.98 -3.87 17.02
CA LEU A 243 17.74 -5.08 16.65
C LEU A 243 18.43 -5.74 17.84
N ASP A 244 18.93 -4.94 18.80
CA ASP A 244 19.77 -5.42 19.89
C ASP A 244 18.97 -5.60 21.20
N GLY A 245 17.80 -4.94 21.35
CA GLY A 245 17.06 -4.89 22.61
C GLY A 245 15.63 -5.41 22.56
N THR A 246 15.13 -5.88 21.42
CA THR A 246 13.73 -6.32 21.26
C THR A 246 13.65 -7.76 20.80
N ASP A 247 12.80 -8.56 21.44
CA ASP A 247 12.36 -9.84 20.87
C ASP A 247 11.43 -9.56 19.68
N LEU A 248 12.05 -9.50 18.50
CA LEU A 248 11.36 -9.14 17.27
C LEU A 248 10.32 -10.18 16.84
N GLU A 249 10.50 -11.46 17.18
CA GLU A 249 9.53 -12.53 16.84
C GLU A 249 8.29 -12.41 17.71
N ALA A 250 8.44 -12.27 19.01
CA ALA A 250 7.31 -12.06 19.93
C ALA A 250 6.58 -10.73 19.64
N TRP A 251 7.35 -9.69 19.30
CA TRP A 251 6.77 -8.40 18.91
C TRP A 251 5.93 -8.51 17.64
N ALA A 252 6.45 -9.17 16.59
CA ALA A 252 5.76 -9.34 15.31
C ALA A 252 4.48 -10.20 15.46
N GLU A 253 4.53 -11.27 16.25
CA GLU A 253 3.35 -12.08 16.55
C GLU A 253 2.27 -11.27 17.25
N THR A 254 2.65 -10.43 18.23
CA THR A 254 1.71 -9.55 18.92
C THR A 254 1.02 -8.57 17.95
N ARG A 255 1.78 -7.93 17.05
CA ARG A 255 1.20 -7.00 16.06
C ARG A 255 0.33 -7.71 15.03
N TYR A 256 0.72 -8.91 14.62
CA TYR A 256 -0.10 -9.74 13.75
C TYR A 256 -1.46 -10.05 14.38
N GLN A 257 -1.50 -10.51 15.64
CA GLN A 257 -2.75 -10.81 16.33
C GLN A 257 -3.62 -9.56 16.49
N GLU A 258 -3.01 -8.44 16.91
CA GLU A 258 -3.71 -7.17 17.03
C GLU A 258 -4.35 -6.74 15.70
N PHE A 259 -3.62 -6.85 14.58
CA PHE A 259 -4.13 -6.51 13.26
C PHE A 259 -5.27 -7.45 12.84
N ALA A 260 -5.12 -8.75 13.07
CA ALA A 260 -6.16 -9.73 12.75
C ALA A 260 -7.45 -9.51 13.54
N ASP A 261 -7.34 -9.16 14.82
CA ASP A 261 -8.48 -8.98 15.72
C ASP A 261 -9.18 -7.63 15.50
N THR A 262 -8.42 -6.56 15.22
CA THR A 262 -8.96 -5.21 15.18
C THR A 262 -9.39 -4.76 13.80
N MET A 263 -8.79 -5.31 12.74
CA MET A 263 -9.00 -4.90 11.35
C MET A 263 -9.37 -6.05 10.40
N PRO A 264 -10.34 -6.93 10.73
CA PRO A 264 -10.76 -7.98 9.80
C PRO A 264 -11.34 -7.37 8.51
N MET A 265 -10.87 -7.83 7.36
CA MET A 265 -11.21 -7.24 6.05
C MET A 265 -12.69 -7.42 5.63
N PRO A 266 -13.36 -8.57 5.87
CA PRO A 266 -14.72 -8.76 5.37
C PRO A 266 -15.73 -7.69 5.83
N PRO A 267 -15.81 -7.28 7.11
CA PRO A 267 -16.70 -6.20 7.52
C PRO A 267 -16.29 -4.82 6.97
N ILE A 268 -14.99 -4.58 6.75
CA ILE A 268 -14.50 -3.35 6.11
C ILE A 268 -15.02 -3.29 4.67
N MET A 269 -14.78 -4.34 3.89
CA MET A 269 -15.19 -4.41 2.49
C MET A 269 -16.72 -4.36 2.32
N ALA A 270 -17.46 -5.06 3.18
CA ALA A 270 -18.92 -5.02 3.15
C ALA A 270 -19.47 -3.60 3.35
N ARG A 271 -18.88 -2.84 4.28
CA ARG A 271 -19.25 -1.43 4.52
C ARG A 271 -18.94 -0.55 3.31
N VAL A 272 -17.77 -0.72 2.68
CA VAL A 272 -17.38 0.06 1.50
C VAL A 272 -18.29 -0.26 0.32
N LEU A 273 -18.59 -1.54 0.09
CA LEU A 273 -19.55 -1.97 -0.93
C LEU A 273 -20.94 -1.35 -0.71
N ALA A 274 -21.45 -1.42 0.50
CA ALA A 274 -22.77 -0.85 0.83
C ALA A 274 -22.83 0.68 0.65
N ALA A 275 -21.70 1.36 0.83
CA ALA A 275 -21.61 2.80 0.69
C ALA A 275 -21.48 3.28 -0.78
N THR A 276 -20.89 2.45 -1.67
CA THR A 276 -20.46 2.93 -3.00
C THR A 276 -21.02 2.13 -4.17
N VAL A 277 -21.34 0.86 -3.96
CA VAL A 277 -21.85 0.00 -5.03
C VAL A 277 -23.35 -0.13 -4.88
N ASP A 278 -24.10 0.55 -5.75
CA ASP A 278 -25.53 0.31 -5.87
C ASP A 278 -25.74 -1.08 -6.46
N THR A 279 -26.09 -2.01 -5.59
CA THR A 279 -26.37 -3.41 -5.95
C THR A 279 -27.77 -3.57 -6.52
N GLY A 280 -28.34 -2.58 -7.16
CA GLY A 280 -29.69 -2.56 -7.77
C GLY A 280 -30.25 -3.94 -8.21
N TYR A 281 -30.38 -4.85 -7.25
CA TYR A 281 -31.03 -6.16 -7.35
C TYR A 281 -32.30 -6.16 -6.49
#